data_2d260c72cac15aea80d0fa9cf3556de2
#
_entry.id   2d260c72cac15aea80d0fa9cf3556de2
#
_cell.length_a   1.000
_cell.length_b   1.000
_cell.length_c   1.000
_cell.angle_alpha   90.00
_cell.angle_beta   90.00
_cell.angle_gamma   90.00
#
_symmetry.space_group_name_H-M   'P 1'
#
loop_
_entity.id
_entity.type
_entity.pdbx_description
1 polymer ?
#
loop_
_entity_poly.entity_id
_entity_poly.type
_entity_poly.pdbx_seq_one_letter_code
_entity_poly.pdbx_strand_id
1 'polypeptide(L)'
;MDTVSLVGIDLGKHCFHLHAQNASGRMVFRKKLTRSQMFTLLGNFPSCTVVMEVCAGAHWIARRLQTLGHEAKLISPQFVKPFRQGNKNDFADAQAICEAASRPSMRFVSPHNEAQQIVSALHRVREALVRDRTGTINQIHAFLLEFGISLPRGMAVIRRLPAVLEAEALPPRLVAVLERLQAHFKYLDEQIGQIEHELLTQLHEDERSERLLEIPGIGPITRQCVDVGIGRCAPIRLSASVRSVDRLGASAIQHGWLSAACRMRASTVSQNG
;
A
#
# COMPACT_ATOMS: atom_id res chain seq x y z
N MET A 1 17.47 -35.09 14.78
CA MET A 1 17.17 -34.21 13.63
C MET A 1 16.88 -32.82 14.17
N ASP A 2 17.59 -31.82 13.67
CA ASP A 2 17.32 -30.44 14.10
C ASP A 2 15.92 -30.02 13.65
N THR A 3 15.03 -29.78 14.59
CA THR A 3 13.65 -29.40 14.33
C THR A 3 13.63 -27.97 13.79
N VAL A 4 13.03 -27.74 12.62
CA VAL A 4 12.87 -26.40 12.06
C VAL A 4 11.87 -25.61 12.91
N SER A 5 12.26 -24.45 13.39
CA SER A 5 11.40 -23.53 14.17
C SER A 5 10.99 -22.29 13.36
N LEU A 6 11.88 -21.83 12.46
CA LEU A 6 11.68 -20.60 11.69
C LEU A 6 12.09 -20.80 10.23
N VAL A 7 11.25 -20.38 9.30
CA VAL A 7 11.54 -20.36 7.86
C VAL A 7 11.34 -18.95 7.32
N GLY A 8 12.39 -18.33 6.80
CA GLY A 8 12.33 -17.09 6.03
C GLY A 8 12.18 -17.42 4.56
N ILE A 9 11.25 -16.74 3.88
CA ILE A 9 11.00 -16.93 2.46
C ILE A 9 11.14 -15.59 1.74
N ASP A 10 12.08 -15.52 0.80
CA ASP A 10 12.12 -14.46 -0.20
C ASP A 10 11.22 -14.83 -1.38
N LEU A 11 10.24 -13.96 -1.68
CA LEU A 11 9.18 -14.21 -2.66
C LEU A 11 9.56 -13.63 -4.03
N GLY A 12 10.10 -14.46 -4.90
CA GLY A 12 10.29 -14.11 -6.31
C GLY A 12 9.04 -14.37 -7.17
N LYS A 13 9.06 -13.94 -8.43
CA LYS A 13 7.94 -14.15 -9.36
C LYS A 13 7.69 -15.64 -9.65
N HIS A 14 8.75 -16.41 -9.84
CA HIS A 14 8.71 -17.83 -10.25
C HIS A 14 9.43 -18.74 -9.28
N CYS A 15 10.41 -18.23 -8.54
CA CYS A 15 11.25 -18.97 -7.62
C CYS A 15 11.17 -18.35 -6.23
N PHE A 16 11.15 -19.21 -5.24
CA PHE A 16 11.11 -18.86 -3.82
C PHE A 16 12.39 -19.35 -3.17
N HIS A 17 13.09 -18.47 -2.48
CA HIS A 17 14.29 -18.84 -1.75
C HIS A 17 13.94 -18.99 -0.27
N LEU A 18 14.21 -20.17 0.26
CA LEU A 18 13.91 -20.55 1.64
C LEU A 18 15.20 -20.64 2.44
N HIS A 19 15.19 -20.10 3.64
CA HIS A 19 16.20 -20.27 4.67
C HIS A 19 15.52 -20.76 5.94
N ALA A 20 15.86 -21.97 6.38
CA ALA A 20 15.26 -22.58 7.56
C ALA A 20 16.27 -22.66 8.70
N GLN A 21 15.82 -22.32 9.92
CA GLN A 21 16.60 -22.32 11.14
C GLN A 21 15.91 -23.15 12.22
N ASN A 22 16.73 -23.73 13.13
CA ASN A 22 16.25 -24.33 14.36
C ASN A 22 16.05 -23.27 15.47
N ALA A 23 15.60 -23.68 16.64
CA ALA A 23 15.36 -22.80 17.78
C ALA A 23 16.64 -22.05 18.29
N SER A 24 17.84 -22.57 18.00
CA SER A 24 19.11 -21.91 18.33
C SER A 24 19.60 -20.94 17.25
N GLY A 25 18.82 -20.72 16.17
CA GLY A 25 19.22 -19.85 15.05
C GLY A 25 20.19 -20.51 14.06
N ARG A 26 20.54 -21.80 14.26
CA ARG A 26 21.40 -22.53 13.32
C ARG A 26 20.65 -22.90 12.06
N MET A 27 21.25 -22.66 10.90
CA MET A 27 20.69 -23.03 9.59
C MET A 27 20.52 -24.56 9.49
N VAL A 28 19.30 -24.99 9.13
CA VAL A 28 18.97 -26.40 8.88
C VAL A 28 19.05 -26.69 7.39
N PHE A 29 18.47 -25.83 6.54
CA PHE A 29 18.58 -25.95 5.08
C PHE A 29 18.38 -24.59 4.39
N ARG A 30 18.85 -24.55 3.13
CA ARG A 30 18.53 -23.53 2.12
C ARG A 30 18.02 -24.22 0.87
N LYS A 31 16.92 -23.72 0.29
CA LYS A 31 16.34 -24.29 -0.92
C LYS A 31 15.79 -23.20 -1.83
N LYS A 32 15.96 -23.41 -3.14
CA LYS A 32 15.30 -22.66 -4.19
C LYS A 32 14.21 -23.54 -4.77
N LEU A 33 12.95 -23.11 -4.71
CA LEU A 33 11.79 -23.91 -5.05
C LEU A 33 10.83 -23.12 -5.93
N THR A 34 10.04 -23.82 -6.72
CA THR A 34 8.84 -23.27 -7.34
C THR A 34 7.73 -23.15 -6.29
N ARG A 35 6.66 -22.41 -6.60
CA ARG A 35 5.52 -22.24 -5.70
C ARG A 35 4.92 -23.60 -5.28
N SER A 36 4.71 -24.50 -6.23
CA SER A 36 4.16 -25.83 -5.94
C SER A 36 5.08 -26.64 -5.01
N GLN A 37 6.38 -26.71 -5.33
CA GLN A 37 7.37 -27.43 -4.52
C GLN A 37 7.46 -26.85 -3.10
N MET A 38 7.35 -25.52 -2.94
CA MET A 38 7.36 -24.88 -1.63
C MET A 38 6.18 -25.32 -0.78
N PHE A 39 4.96 -25.31 -1.32
CA PHE A 39 3.77 -25.77 -0.58
C PHE A 39 3.81 -27.27 -0.29
N THR A 40 4.31 -28.10 -1.22
CA THR A 40 4.51 -29.53 -0.98
C THR A 40 5.52 -29.77 0.15
N LEU A 41 6.64 -29.05 0.13
CA LEU A 41 7.64 -29.15 1.18
C LEU A 41 7.06 -28.76 2.53
N LEU A 42 6.47 -27.56 2.63
CA LEU A 42 5.95 -27.04 3.90
C LEU A 42 4.74 -27.82 4.40
N GLY A 43 3.89 -28.34 3.52
CA GLY A 43 2.75 -29.18 3.92
C GLY A 43 3.16 -30.51 4.58
N ASN A 44 4.40 -30.98 4.35
CA ASN A 44 4.96 -32.16 4.99
C ASN A 44 5.82 -31.82 6.23
N PHE A 45 5.98 -30.54 6.57
CA PHE A 45 6.74 -30.11 7.73
C PHE A 45 5.85 -30.00 8.97
N PRO A 46 6.40 -30.29 10.17
CA PRO A 46 5.75 -29.91 11.42
C PRO A 46 5.45 -28.41 11.46
N SER A 47 4.43 -28.01 12.22
CA SER A 47 4.10 -26.59 12.41
C SER A 47 5.33 -25.79 12.83
N CYS A 48 5.59 -24.70 12.11
CA CYS A 48 6.70 -23.79 12.38
C CYS A 48 6.28 -22.34 12.04
N THR A 49 7.08 -21.35 12.50
CA THR A 49 6.89 -19.97 12.09
C THR A 49 7.46 -19.75 10.70
N VAL A 50 6.66 -19.24 9.78
CA VAL A 50 7.07 -18.87 8.41
C VAL A 50 6.97 -17.37 8.23
N VAL A 51 8.04 -16.73 7.81
CA VAL A 51 8.13 -15.28 7.69
C VAL A 51 8.49 -14.87 6.27
N MET A 52 7.82 -13.82 5.77
CA MET A 52 8.01 -13.28 4.43
C MET A 52 7.97 -11.76 4.45
N GLU A 53 8.63 -11.11 3.48
CA GLU A 53 8.41 -9.69 3.25
C GLU A 53 7.03 -9.42 2.66
N VAL A 54 6.42 -8.28 3.04
CA VAL A 54 5.18 -7.78 2.43
C VAL A 54 5.46 -7.37 0.99
N CYS A 55 4.98 -8.18 0.06
CA CYS A 55 5.06 -7.91 -1.38
C CYS A 55 3.83 -8.47 -2.10
N ALA A 56 3.80 -8.35 -3.43
CA ALA A 56 2.70 -8.91 -4.23
C ALA A 56 2.58 -10.43 -4.02
N GLY A 57 1.40 -10.89 -3.59
CA GLY A 57 1.10 -12.28 -3.30
C GLY A 57 1.43 -12.75 -1.89
N ALA A 58 2.16 -11.99 -1.08
CA ALA A 58 2.56 -12.40 0.27
C ALA A 58 1.35 -12.73 1.17
N HIS A 59 0.30 -11.92 1.14
CA HIS A 59 -0.91 -12.15 1.94
C HIS A 59 -1.63 -13.45 1.57
N TRP A 60 -1.73 -13.77 0.28
CA TRP A 60 -2.33 -15.03 -0.18
C TRP A 60 -1.48 -16.24 0.26
N ILE A 61 -0.15 -16.15 0.10
CA ILE A 61 0.77 -17.20 0.53
C ILE A 61 0.66 -17.41 2.04
N ALA A 62 0.61 -16.33 2.83
CA ALA A 62 0.45 -16.40 4.26
C ALA A 62 -0.84 -17.12 4.67
N ARG A 63 -2.00 -16.77 4.07
CA ARG A 63 -3.27 -17.47 4.32
C ARG A 63 -3.16 -18.96 3.98
N ARG A 64 -2.53 -19.28 2.84
CA ARG A 64 -2.34 -20.69 2.44
C ARG A 64 -1.44 -21.45 3.41
N LEU A 65 -0.38 -20.84 3.93
CA LEU A 65 0.49 -21.46 4.95
C LEU A 65 -0.24 -21.65 6.28
N GLN A 66 -1.11 -20.72 6.65
CA GLN A 66 -1.96 -20.87 7.83
C GLN A 66 -2.92 -22.07 7.69
N THR A 67 -3.48 -22.33 6.49
CA THR A 67 -4.29 -23.55 6.27
C THR A 67 -3.49 -24.84 6.33
N LEU A 68 -2.17 -24.77 6.18
CA LEU A 68 -1.26 -25.91 6.38
C LEU A 68 -0.81 -26.07 7.85
N GLY A 69 -1.29 -25.21 8.76
CA GLY A 69 -0.96 -25.27 10.18
C GLY A 69 0.28 -24.49 10.61
N HIS A 70 0.87 -23.69 9.73
CA HIS A 70 2.04 -22.86 10.07
C HIS A 70 1.59 -21.50 10.62
N GLU A 71 2.43 -20.91 11.50
CA GLU A 71 2.29 -19.53 11.91
C GLU A 71 2.93 -18.62 10.84
N ALA A 72 2.11 -18.07 9.92
CA ALA A 72 2.60 -17.18 8.87
C ALA A 72 2.63 -15.71 9.33
N LYS A 73 3.81 -15.07 9.26
CA LYS A 73 4.05 -13.67 9.62
C LYS A 73 4.58 -12.90 8.42
N LEU A 74 4.21 -11.63 8.33
CA LEU A 74 4.70 -10.71 7.30
C LEU A 74 5.54 -9.61 7.94
N ILE A 75 6.64 -9.22 7.28
CA ILE A 75 7.52 -8.12 7.72
C ILE A 75 7.54 -7.05 6.63
N SER A 76 7.45 -5.78 7.03
CA SER A 76 7.64 -4.67 6.09
C SER A 76 9.10 -4.65 5.60
N PRO A 77 9.36 -4.46 4.28
CA PRO A 77 10.71 -4.48 3.71
C PRO A 77 11.70 -3.52 4.37
N GLN A 78 11.22 -2.39 4.88
CA GLN A 78 12.05 -1.42 5.60
C GLN A 78 12.71 -2.00 6.86
N PHE A 79 12.09 -3.00 7.51
CA PHE A 79 12.63 -3.63 8.71
C PHE A 79 13.57 -4.80 8.39
N VAL A 80 13.53 -5.35 7.18
CA VAL A 80 14.47 -6.39 6.73
C VAL A 80 15.74 -5.77 6.14
N LYS A 81 15.63 -4.62 5.49
CA LYS A 81 16.75 -3.94 4.83
C LYS A 81 18.03 -3.81 5.66
N PRO A 82 18.00 -3.48 6.97
CA PRO A 82 19.21 -3.39 7.79
C PRO A 82 19.97 -4.71 7.99
N PHE A 83 19.30 -5.85 7.77
CA PHE A 83 19.87 -7.20 7.96
C PHE A 83 20.43 -7.79 6.66
N ARG A 84 20.24 -7.13 5.53
CA ARG A 84 20.82 -7.54 4.27
C ARG A 84 22.31 -7.22 4.26
N GLN A 85 23.13 -8.26 4.07
CA GLN A 85 24.59 -8.14 4.05
C GLN A 85 25.13 -8.43 2.64
N GLY A 86 26.09 -7.64 2.20
CA GLY A 86 26.84 -7.86 0.96
C GLY A 86 26.06 -7.61 -0.32
N ASN A 87 26.53 -8.24 -1.42
CA ASN A 87 25.91 -8.12 -2.72
C ASN A 87 24.54 -8.84 -2.76
N LYS A 88 23.65 -8.32 -3.60
CA LYS A 88 22.29 -8.87 -3.77
C LYS A 88 22.34 -10.37 -4.10
N ASN A 89 21.80 -11.18 -3.19
CA ASN A 89 21.70 -12.62 -3.33
C ASN A 89 20.39 -13.04 -2.64
N ASP A 90 19.52 -13.68 -3.42
CA ASP A 90 18.18 -14.07 -2.97
C ASP A 90 18.20 -15.02 -1.74
N PHE A 91 19.24 -15.83 -1.56
CA PHE A 91 19.42 -16.63 -0.34
C PHE A 91 19.83 -15.77 0.86
N ALA A 92 20.62 -14.72 0.64
CA ALA A 92 20.96 -13.75 1.68
C ALA A 92 19.72 -12.93 2.10
N ASP A 93 18.82 -12.63 1.15
CA ASP A 93 17.54 -11.97 1.44
C ASP A 93 16.64 -12.86 2.31
N ALA A 94 16.52 -14.16 2.01
CA ALA A 94 15.78 -15.11 2.84
C ALA A 94 16.41 -15.28 4.25
N GLN A 95 17.74 -15.25 4.36
CA GLN A 95 18.45 -15.24 5.64
C GLN A 95 18.17 -13.96 6.44
N ALA A 96 18.25 -12.80 5.79
CA ALA A 96 17.97 -11.50 6.41
C ALA A 96 16.54 -11.42 6.97
N ILE A 97 15.56 -12.06 6.29
CA ILE A 97 14.18 -12.18 6.79
C ILE A 97 14.16 -12.98 8.11
N CYS A 98 14.87 -14.13 8.19
CA CYS A 98 14.97 -14.90 9.42
C CYS A 98 15.64 -14.11 10.54
N GLU A 99 16.73 -13.42 10.25
CA GLU A 99 17.46 -12.63 11.23
C GLU A 99 16.62 -11.46 11.76
N ALA A 100 15.91 -10.77 10.89
CA ALA A 100 14.96 -9.73 11.28
C ALA A 100 13.84 -10.32 12.15
N ALA A 101 13.26 -11.45 11.76
CA ALA A 101 12.16 -12.11 12.48
C ALA A 101 12.54 -12.59 13.88
N SER A 102 13.82 -12.92 14.10
CA SER A 102 14.33 -13.38 15.39
C SER A 102 14.49 -12.25 16.44
N ARG A 103 14.32 -10.98 16.04
CA ARG A 103 14.44 -9.86 16.98
C ARG A 103 13.15 -9.71 17.82
N PRO A 104 13.27 -9.62 19.16
CA PRO A 104 12.12 -9.48 20.06
C PRO A 104 11.27 -8.24 19.78
N SER A 105 11.89 -7.17 19.26
CA SER A 105 11.22 -5.90 18.94
C SER A 105 10.62 -5.85 17.52
N MET A 106 10.68 -6.96 16.76
CA MET A 106 10.18 -6.98 15.40
C MET A 106 8.67 -6.80 15.35
N ARG A 107 8.23 -5.89 14.46
CA ARG A 107 6.82 -5.64 14.21
C ARG A 107 6.39 -6.39 12.96
N PHE A 108 5.43 -7.28 13.15
CA PHE A 108 4.84 -8.04 12.06
C PHE A 108 3.57 -7.37 11.56
N VAL A 109 3.32 -7.55 10.27
CA VAL A 109 2.06 -7.16 9.62
C VAL A 109 1.15 -8.38 9.60
N SER A 110 -0.08 -8.23 10.04
CA SER A 110 -1.08 -9.30 9.96
C SER A 110 -1.43 -9.60 8.51
N PRO A 111 -1.50 -10.86 8.09
CA PRO A 111 -2.00 -11.22 6.77
C PRO A 111 -3.43 -10.72 6.58
N HIS A 112 -3.68 -10.01 5.49
CA HIS A 112 -5.03 -9.58 5.13
C HIS A 112 -5.90 -10.79 4.80
N ASN A 113 -7.14 -10.77 5.26
CA ASN A 113 -8.18 -11.67 4.75
C ASN A 113 -8.59 -11.26 3.32
N GLU A 114 -9.49 -12.02 2.69
CA GLU A 114 -9.89 -11.74 1.30
C GLU A 114 -10.65 -10.41 1.17
N ALA A 115 -11.54 -10.10 2.10
CA ALA A 115 -12.27 -8.84 2.11
C ALA A 115 -11.32 -7.63 2.21
N GLN A 116 -10.37 -7.67 3.15
CA GLN A 116 -9.33 -6.63 3.28
C GLN A 116 -8.46 -6.51 2.02
N GLN A 117 -8.20 -7.64 1.34
CA GLN A 117 -7.43 -7.62 0.09
C GLN A 117 -8.20 -6.97 -1.05
N ILE A 118 -9.53 -7.17 -1.12
CA ILE A 118 -10.42 -6.50 -2.08
C ILE A 118 -10.44 -4.99 -1.82
N VAL A 119 -10.65 -4.57 -0.58
CA VAL A 119 -10.61 -3.15 -0.20
C VAL A 119 -9.26 -2.52 -0.58
N SER A 120 -8.15 -3.22 -0.33
CA SER A 120 -6.81 -2.77 -0.74
C SER A 120 -6.68 -2.61 -2.26
N ALA A 121 -7.30 -3.50 -3.04
CA ALA A 121 -7.30 -3.40 -4.50
C ALA A 121 -8.11 -2.19 -4.98
N LEU A 122 -9.32 -1.98 -4.44
CA LEU A 122 -10.17 -0.83 -4.76
C LEU A 122 -9.45 0.50 -4.49
N HIS A 123 -8.80 0.64 -3.34
CA HIS A 123 -8.03 1.85 -3.04
C HIS A 123 -6.89 2.09 -4.04
N ARG A 124 -6.17 1.04 -4.44
CA ARG A 124 -5.07 1.16 -5.43
C ARG A 124 -5.57 1.56 -6.80
N VAL A 125 -6.70 0.98 -7.24
CA VAL A 125 -7.33 1.35 -8.51
C VAL A 125 -7.81 2.80 -8.45
N ARG A 126 -8.49 3.18 -7.36
CA ARG A 126 -8.92 4.58 -7.16
C ARG A 126 -7.74 5.55 -7.22
N GLU A 127 -6.64 5.25 -6.55
CA GLU A 127 -5.43 6.11 -6.57
C GLU A 127 -4.86 6.27 -7.97
N ALA A 128 -4.83 5.20 -8.77
CA ALA A 128 -4.39 5.24 -10.17
C ALA A 128 -5.30 6.13 -11.00
N LEU A 129 -6.64 5.93 -10.93
CA LEU A 129 -7.61 6.73 -11.66
C LEU A 129 -7.56 8.22 -11.28
N VAL A 130 -7.38 8.56 -10.00
CA VAL A 130 -7.22 9.96 -9.55
C VAL A 130 -5.95 10.58 -10.12
N ARG A 131 -4.86 9.81 -10.19
CA ARG A 131 -3.61 10.26 -10.81
C ARG A 131 -3.78 10.53 -12.31
N ASP A 132 -4.43 9.61 -13.01
CA ASP A 132 -4.68 9.71 -14.44
C ASP A 132 -5.62 10.89 -14.75
N ARG A 133 -6.67 11.10 -13.94
CA ARG A 133 -7.55 12.27 -14.02
C ARG A 133 -6.77 13.58 -13.86
N THR A 134 -5.87 13.64 -12.89
CA THR A 134 -5.03 14.82 -12.68
C THR A 134 -4.07 15.04 -13.85
N GLY A 135 -3.50 13.97 -14.38
CA GLY A 135 -2.65 14.00 -15.58
C GLY A 135 -3.41 14.54 -16.79
N THR A 136 -4.65 14.11 -17.00
CA THR A 136 -5.51 14.58 -18.10
C THR A 136 -5.80 16.08 -18.00
N ILE A 137 -6.11 16.60 -16.80
CA ILE A 137 -6.31 18.04 -16.57
C ILE A 137 -5.03 18.83 -16.93
N ASN A 138 -3.87 18.33 -16.48
CA ASN A 138 -2.59 18.99 -16.75
C ASN A 138 -2.24 18.99 -18.24
N GLN A 139 -2.55 17.91 -18.97
CA GLN A 139 -2.37 17.84 -20.42
C GLN A 139 -3.23 18.85 -21.15
N ILE A 140 -4.53 18.95 -20.83
CA ILE A 140 -5.43 19.94 -21.40
C ILE A 140 -4.90 21.34 -21.15
N HIS A 141 -4.51 21.64 -19.91
CA HIS A 141 -3.97 22.94 -19.53
C HIS A 141 -2.68 23.26 -20.32
N ALA A 142 -1.76 22.31 -20.45
CA ALA A 142 -0.53 22.50 -21.17
C ALA A 142 -0.78 22.76 -22.67
N PHE A 143 -1.68 22.00 -23.32
CA PHE A 143 -2.01 22.23 -24.73
C PHE A 143 -2.66 23.59 -24.97
N LEU A 144 -3.53 24.06 -24.10
CA LEU A 144 -4.13 25.40 -24.21
C LEU A 144 -3.09 26.51 -24.06
N LEU A 145 -2.10 26.33 -23.16
CA LEU A 145 -1.02 27.30 -22.99
C LEU A 145 -0.15 27.47 -24.23
N GLU A 146 0.09 26.39 -25.02
CA GLU A 146 0.83 26.47 -26.28
C GLU A 146 0.11 27.33 -27.35
N PHE A 147 -1.21 27.55 -27.16
CA PHE A 147 -2.02 28.43 -28.00
C PHE A 147 -2.34 29.77 -27.33
N GLY A 148 -1.61 30.13 -26.28
CA GLY A 148 -1.75 31.42 -25.59
C GLY A 148 -2.95 31.50 -24.63
N ILE A 149 -3.68 30.40 -24.43
CA ILE A 149 -4.88 30.37 -23.58
C ILE A 149 -4.48 29.93 -22.18
N SER A 150 -4.52 30.88 -21.23
CA SER A 150 -4.22 30.62 -19.81
C SER A 150 -5.50 30.43 -19.02
N LEU A 151 -5.68 29.27 -18.38
CA LEU A 151 -6.78 28.97 -17.49
C LEU A 151 -6.28 28.75 -16.06
N PRO A 152 -7.11 29.01 -15.03
CA PRO A 152 -6.80 28.62 -13.66
C PRO A 152 -6.60 27.10 -13.56
N ARG A 153 -5.59 26.68 -12.77
CA ARG A 153 -5.24 25.25 -12.63
C ARG A 153 -6.37 24.42 -11.99
N GLY A 154 -6.34 23.13 -12.19
CA GLY A 154 -7.25 22.16 -11.60
C GLY A 154 -8.59 22.07 -12.33
N MET A 155 -9.68 21.80 -11.60
CA MET A 155 -11.01 21.57 -12.17
C MET A 155 -11.57 22.74 -13.00
N ALA A 156 -11.05 23.95 -12.81
CA ALA A 156 -11.46 25.12 -13.60
C ALA A 156 -11.15 24.95 -15.09
N VAL A 157 -10.07 24.24 -15.44
CA VAL A 157 -9.72 23.90 -16.83
C VAL A 157 -10.87 23.16 -17.50
N ILE A 158 -11.36 22.09 -16.87
CA ILE A 158 -12.43 21.23 -17.42
C ILE A 158 -13.74 21.99 -17.56
N ARG A 159 -14.10 22.81 -16.54
CA ARG A 159 -15.37 23.58 -16.57
C ARG A 159 -15.40 24.64 -17.64
N ARG A 160 -14.25 25.26 -17.92
CA ARG A 160 -14.14 26.35 -18.90
C ARG A 160 -13.84 25.85 -20.32
N LEU A 161 -13.38 24.62 -20.48
CA LEU A 161 -12.97 24.07 -21.76
C LEU A 161 -14.06 24.21 -22.85
N PRO A 162 -15.35 23.88 -22.64
CA PRO A 162 -16.37 24.03 -23.68
C PRO A 162 -16.46 25.48 -24.20
N ALA A 163 -16.51 26.45 -23.30
CA ALA A 163 -16.58 27.87 -23.66
C ALA A 163 -15.32 28.34 -24.41
N VAL A 164 -14.16 27.82 -24.08
CA VAL A 164 -12.90 28.12 -24.78
C VAL A 164 -12.90 27.54 -26.19
N LEU A 165 -13.40 26.28 -26.37
CA LEU A 165 -13.50 25.66 -27.69
C LEU A 165 -14.47 26.38 -28.63
N GLU A 166 -15.48 27.05 -28.08
CA GLU A 166 -16.45 27.86 -28.86
C GLU A 166 -15.93 29.28 -29.16
N ALA A 167 -15.20 29.88 -28.22
CA ALA A 167 -14.80 31.29 -28.32
C ALA A 167 -13.46 31.49 -29.08
N GLU A 168 -12.56 30.52 -29.02
CA GLU A 168 -11.21 30.66 -29.56
C GLU A 168 -11.06 29.94 -30.91
N ALA A 169 -10.42 30.59 -31.88
CA ALA A 169 -10.18 30.03 -33.21
C ALA A 169 -9.04 28.98 -33.18
N LEU A 170 -9.27 27.86 -32.52
CA LEU A 170 -8.29 26.78 -32.40
C LEU A 170 -8.25 25.89 -33.65
N PRO A 171 -7.09 25.31 -34.01
CA PRO A 171 -7.01 24.36 -35.10
C PRO A 171 -7.95 23.16 -34.89
N PRO A 172 -8.71 22.72 -35.92
CA PRO A 172 -9.71 21.64 -35.75
C PRO A 172 -9.12 20.33 -35.19
N ARG A 173 -7.89 20.02 -35.54
CA ARG A 173 -7.20 18.83 -34.99
C ARG A 173 -6.93 18.94 -33.49
N LEU A 174 -6.62 20.14 -33.01
CA LEU A 174 -6.43 20.38 -31.58
C LEU A 174 -7.77 20.27 -30.83
N VAL A 175 -8.83 20.89 -31.38
CA VAL A 175 -10.19 20.78 -30.82
C VAL A 175 -10.57 19.31 -30.63
N ALA A 176 -10.39 18.49 -31.66
CA ALA A 176 -10.68 17.05 -31.59
C ALA A 176 -9.86 16.31 -30.51
N VAL A 177 -8.61 16.72 -30.27
CA VAL A 177 -7.77 16.15 -29.18
C VAL A 177 -8.29 16.58 -27.82
N LEU A 178 -8.63 17.87 -27.65
CA LEU A 178 -9.14 18.40 -26.38
C LEU A 178 -10.50 17.78 -26.01
N GLU A 179 -11.38 17.57 -26.99
CA GLU A 179 -12.66 16.88 -26.80
C GLU A 179 -12.46 15.42 -26.35
N ARG A 180 -11.51 14.69 -26.95
CA ARG A 180 -11.15 13.32 -26.49
C ARG A 180 -10.63 13.31 -25.06
N LEU A 181 -9.77 14.25 -24.69
CA LEU A 181 -9.27 14.37 -23.32
C LEU A 181 -10.40 14.74 -22.34
N GLN A 182 -11.34 15.59 -22.75
CA GLN A 182 -12.51 15.91 -21.93
C GLN A 182 -13.43 14.68 -21.73
N ALA A 183 -13.66 13.89 -22.78
CA ALA A 183 -14.41 12.64 -22.68
C ALA A 183 -13.69 11.63 -21.76
N HIS A 184 -12.38 11.52 -21.89
CA HIS A 184 -11.57 10.66 -21.03
C HIS A 184 -11.63 11.12 -19.56
N PHE A 185 -11.57 12.43 -19.31
CA PHE A 185 -11.75 12.98 -17.96
C PHE A 185 -13.10 12.58 -17.36
N LYS A 186 -14.20 12.74 -18.11
CA LYS A 186 -15.55 12.38 -17.65
C LYS A 186 -15.63 10.89 -17.29
N TYR A 187 -15.05 10.02 -18.13
CA TYR A 187 -14.97 8.60 -17.87
C TYR A 187 -14.21 8.29 -16.55
N LEU A 188 -13.03 8.91 -16.37
CA LEU A 188 -12.24 8.70 -15.15
C LEU A 188 -12.98 9.19 -13.90
N ASP A 189 -13.67 10.32 -13.98
CA ASP A 189 -14.42 10.90 -12.85
C ASP A 189 -15.60 9.99 -12.45
N GLU A 190 -16.29 9.42 -13.44
CA GLU A 190 -17.35 8.43 -13.22
C GLU A 190 -16.81 7.15 -12.55
N GLN A 191 -15.69 6.59 -13.06
CA GLN A 191 -15.09 5.40 -12.49
C GLN A 191 -14.62 5.63 -11.04
N ILE A 192 -14.07 6.79 -10.75
CA ILE A 192 -13.68 7.19 -9.37
C ILE A 192 -14.93 7.20 -8.48
N GLY A 193 -16.03 7.80 -8.94
CA GLY A 193 -17.28 7.86 -8.18
C GLY A 193 -17.87 6.48 -7.89
N GLN A 194 -17.83 5.56 -8.86
CA GLN A 194 -18.28 4.17 -8.69
C GLN A 194 -17.46 3.44 -7.63
N ILE A 195 -16.12 3.53 -7.68
CA ILE A 195 -15.24 2.90 -6.68
C ILE A 195 -15.43 3.54 -5.30
N GLU A 196 -15.59 4.85 -5.23
CA GLU A 196 -15.84 5.54 -3.95
C GLU A 196 -17.17 5.09 -3.33
N HIS A 197 -18.20 4.90 -4.13
CA HIS A 197 -19.48 4.35 -3.68
C HIS A 197 -19.33 2.92 -3.14
N GLU A 198 -18.61 2.05 -3.88
CA GLU A 198 -18.35 0.68 -3.44
C GLU A 198 -17.56 0.63 -2.13
N LEU A 199 -16.52 1.47 -2.00
CA LEU A 199 -15.75 1.58 -0.76
C LEU A 199 -16.63 2.05 0.41
N LEU A 200 -17.53 3.01 0.20
CA LEU A 200 -18.45 3.50 1.24
C LEU A 200 -19.45 2.42 1.66
N THR A 201 -19.97 1.65 0.72
CA THR A 201 -20.91 0.54 1.02
C THR A 201 -20.23 -0.50 1.91
N GLN A 202 -19.00 -0.91 1.58
CA GLN A 202 -18.24 -1.86 2.38
C GLN A 202 -17.88 -1.32 3.78
N LEU A 203 -17.76 -0.01 3.91
CA LEU A 203 -17.46 0.64 5.19
C LEU A 203 -18.58 0.50 6.22
N HIS A 204 -19.84 0.58 5.76
CA HIS A 204 -21.01 0.45 6.63
C HIS A 204 -21.20 -0.96 7.20
N GLU A 205 -20.53 -1.96 6.63
CA GLU A 205 -20.57 -3.35 7.09
C GLU A 205 -19.58 -3.63 8.24
N ASP A 206 -18.65 -2.70 8.54
CA ASP A 206 -17.60 -2.89 9.56
C ASP A 206 -17.75 -1.93 10.76
N GLU A 207 -18.42 -2.41 11.83
CA GLU A 207 -18.65 -1.65 13.06
C GLU A 207 -17.37 -1.23 13.82
N ARG A 208 -16.23 -1.91 13.56
CA ARG A 208 -14.99 -1.68 14.35
C ARG A 208 -14.33 -0.35 14.08
N SER A 209 -14.61 0.24 12.95
CA SER A 209 -13.91 1.43 12.49
C SER A 209 -14.60 2.76 12.78
N GLU A 210 -15.76 2.80 13.46
CA GLU A 210 -16.48 4.04 13.78
C GLU A 210 -15.65 5.06 14.58
N ARG A 211 -14.82 4.57 15.50
CA ARG A 211 -13.96 5.42 16.36
C ARG A 211 -12.95 6.28 15.58
N LEU A 212 -12.54 5.85 14.38
CA LEU A 212 -11.60 6.63 13.56
C LEU A 212 -12.28 7.84 12.88
N LEU A 213 -13.60 7.81 12.70
CA LEU A 213 -14.35 8.93 12.14
C LEU A 213 -14.49 10.10 13.13
N GLU A 214 -14.33 9.85 14.43
CA GLU A 214 -14.34 10.90 15.47
C GLU A 214 -13.10 11.80 15.38
N ILE A 215 -12.05 11.38 14.63
CA ILE A 215 -10.83 12.15 14.49
C ILE A 215 -11.00 13.21 13.40
N PRO A 216 -10.91 14.51 13.72
CA PRO A 216 -11.04 15.59 12.73
C PRO A 216 -10.05 15.40 11.57
N GLY A 217 -10.56 15.42 10.34
CA GLY A 217 -9.76 15.28 9.12
C GLY A 217 -9.60 13.83 8.61
N ILE A 218 -10.13 12.85 9.32
CA ILE A 218 -10.23 11.49 8.82
C ILE A 218 -11.62 11.28 8.20
N GLY A 219 -11.68 11.27 6.87
CA GLY A 219 -12.87 10.90 6.13
C GLY A 219 -13.02 9.39 5.97
N PRO A 220 -14.19 8.90 5.50
CA PRO A 220 -14.48 7.47 5.35
C PRO A 220 -13.42 6.69 4.56
N ILE A 221 -12.98 7.23 3.44
CA ILE A 221 -11.95 6.60 2.57
C ILE A 221 -10.59 6.53 3.28
N THR A 222 -10.20 7.60 4.00
CA THR A 222 -8.94 7.62 4.77
C THR A 222 -8.97 6.60 5.90
N ARG A 223 -10.11 6.44 6.56
CA ARG A 223 -10.35 5.45 7.59
C ARG A 223 -10.08 4.04 7.08
N GLN A 224 -10.71 3.64 5.96
CA GLN A 224 -10.50 2.31 5.37
C GLN A 224 -9.03 2.05 4.99
N CYS A 225 -8.32 3.07 4.49
CA CYS A 225 -6.89 2.96 4.21
C CYS A 225 -6.07 2.62 5.46
N VAL A 226 -6.43 3.19 6.62
CA VAL A 226 -5.76 2.92 7.90
C VAL A 226 -6.05 1.50 8.37
N ASP A 227 -7.32 1.07 8.31
CA ASP A 227 -7.75 -0.28 8.74
C ASP A 227 -7.09 -1.39 7.91
N VAL A 228 -6.90 -1.16 6.62
CA VAL A 228 -6.26 -2.11 5.71
C VAL A 228 -4.73 -1.92 5.64
N GLY A 229 -4.16 -0.97 6.39
CA GLY A 229 -2.71 -0.73 6.42
C GLY A 229 -2.12 -0.28 5.08
N ILE A 230 -2.91 0.42 4.24
CA ILE A 230 -2.45 0.92 2.94
C ILE A 230 -1.60 2.17 3.17
N GLY A 231 -0.29 2.05 3.01
CA GLY A 231 0.70 3.05 3.37
C GLY A 231 0.77 4.32 2.53
N ARG A 232 -0.17 4.56 1.62
CA ARG A 232 -0.22 5.76 0.78
C ARG A 232 -1.65 6.28 0.59
N CYS A 233 -2.37 6.45 1.69
CA CYS A 233 -3.43 7.44 1.63
C CYS A 233 -2.82 8.82 1.48
N ALA A 234 -3.45 9.69 0.67
CA ALA A 234 -3.06 11.09 0.56
C ALA A 234 -2.75 11.67 1.95
N PRO A 235 -1.71 12.51 2.10
CA PRO A 235 -1.26 12.94 3.41
C PRO A 235 -2.45 13.43 4.22
N ILE A 236 -2.73 12.76 5.32
CA ILE A 236 -3.72 13.20 6.30
C ILE A 236 -3.26 14.59 6.73
N ARG A 237 -3.93 15.64 6.29
CA ARG A 237 -3.73 16.99 6.83
C ARG A 237 -4.35 17.00 8.21
N LEU A 238 -3.63 16.47 9.18
CA LEU A 238 -4.02 16.60 10.58
C LEU A 238 -3.90 18.08 10.94
N SER A 239 -5.05 18.71 11.19
CA SER A 239 -5.06 20.04 11.80
C SER A 239 -4.39 19.98 13.18
N ALA A 240 -3.82 21.07 13.65
CA ALA A 240 -3.00 21.16 14.87
C ALA A 240 -3.66 20.71 16.19
N SER A 241 -4.91 20.23 16.17
CA SER A 241 -5.69 19.79 17.34
C SER A 241 -5.53 18.32 17.74
N VAL A 242 -4.63 17.57 17.12
CA VAL A 242 -4.42 16.12 17.41
C VAL A 242 -3.58 15.88 18.68
N ARG A 243 -3.77 16.67 19.75
CA ARG A 243 -3.26 16.33 21.09
C ARG A 243 -4.08 15.24 21.82
N SER A 244 -5.14 14.71 21.19
CA SER A 244 -6.01 13.71 21.81
C SER A 244 -5.74 12.27 21.35
N VAL A 245 -4.74 12.02 20.51
CA VAL A 245 -4.42 10.66 20.00
C VAL A 245 -3.89 9.72 21.09
N ASP A 246 -3.42 10.26 22.22
CA ASP A 246 -2.96 9.46 23.36
C ASP A 246 -4.08 8.64 24.04
N ARG A 247 -5.34 8.85 23.68
CA ARG A 247 -6.47 8.08 24.20
C ARG A 247 -6.95 6.95 23.29
N LEU A 248 -6.40 6.84 22.10
CA LEU A 248 -6.67 5.69 21.22
C LEU A 248 -5.84 4.52 21.70
N GLY A 249 -6.50 3.49 22.24
CA GLY A 249 -5.86 2.34 22.83
C GLY A 249 -4.80 1.67 21.94
N ALA A 250 -3.94 0.88 22.55
CA ALA A 250 -2.72 0.27 22.00
C ALA A 250 -2.83 -0.40 20.61
N SER A 251 -4.04 -0.72 20.12
CA SER A 251 -4.26 -1.33 18.81
C SER A 251 -4.03 -0.38 17.62
N ALA A 252 -4.33 0.91 17.77
CA ALA A 252 -4.07 1.91 16.72
C ALA A 252 -2.58 2.26 16.61
N ILE A 253 -1.83 2.11 17.69
CA ILE A 253 -0.38 2.32 17.77
C ILE A 253 0.39 1.14 17.16
N GLN A 254 -0.19 -0.06 17.10
CA GLN A 254 0.46 -1.25 16.54
C GLN A 254 0.77 -1.13 15.04
N HIS A 255 0.11 -0.26 14.31
CA HIS A 255 0.35 -0.10 12.86
C HIS A 255 1.46 0.89 12.49
N GLY A 256 2.24 1.40 13.43
CA GLY A 256 3.53 2.10 13.17
C GLY A 256 3.48 3.40 12.34
N TRP A 257 2.34 3.74 11.73
CA TRP A 257 2.19 4.79 10.74
C TRP A 257 1.93 6.18 11.35
N LEU A 258 1.23 6.23 12.48
CA LEU A 258 0.99 7.49 13.20
C LEU A 258 2.29 8.06 13.80
N SER A 259 3.23 7.21 14.20
CA SER A 259 4.51 7.63 14.77
C SER A 259 5.52 8.17 13.74
N ALA A 260 5.42 7.75 12.46
CA ALA A 260 6.26 8.24 11.38
C ALA A 260 5.81 9.62 10.89
N ALA A 261 4.49 9.85 10.78
CA ALA A 261 3.93 11.15 10.40
C ALA A 261 4.20 12.23 11.46
N CYS A 262 4.22 11.88 12.76
CA CYS A 262 4.56 12.78 13.86
C CYS A 262 6.06 13.14 13.88
N ARG A 263 6.97 12.20 13.56
CA ARG A 263 8.42 12.44 13.56
C ARG A 263 8.91 13.30 12.40
N MET A 264 8.29 13.21 11.22
CA MET A 264 8.67 14.05 10.07
C MET A 264 8.34 15.54 10.27
N ARG A 265 7.43 15.91 11.18
CA ARG A 265 7.15 17.31 11.49
C ARG A 265 8.04 17.91 12.59
N ALA A 266 8.59 17.11 13.47
CA ALA A 266 9.51 17.63 14.50
C ALA A 266 10.85 18.07 13.91
N SER A 267 11.28 17.49 12.77
CA SER A 267 12.53 17.87 12.10
C SER A 267 12.42 19.11 11.18
N THR A 268 11.20 19.51 10.79
CA THR A 268 11.02 20.67 9.89
C THR A 268 10.79 21.99 10.64
N VAL A 269 10.49 21.94 11.95
CA VAL A 269 10.27 23.13 12.79
C VAL A 269 11.56 23.63 13.46
N SER A 270 12.64 22.81 13.46
CA SER A 270 13.92 23.16 14.10
C SER A 270 14.93 23.84 13.16
N GLN A 271 14.57 24.18 11.91
CA GLN A 271 15.48 24.84 10.98
C GLN A 271 15.07 26.27 10.58
N ASN A 272 14.03 26.84 11.17
CA ASN A 272 13.65 28.25 10.98
C ASN A 272 13.40 28.92 12.35
N GLY A 273 14.45 28.99 13.15
CA GLY A 273 14.54 29.80 14.34
C GLY A 273 15.93 30.36 14.49
#